data_e04d4bf5101b1b17460d55ef1ac1888e
#
_entry.id   e04d4bf5101b1b17460d55ef1ac1888e
#
_cell.length_a   1.000
_cell.length_b   1.000
_cell.length_c   1.000
_cell.angle_alpha   90.00
_cell.angle_beta   90.00
_cell.angle_gamma   90.00
#
_symmetry.space_group_name_H-M   'P 1'
#
loop_
_entity.id
_entity.type
_entity.pdbx_description
1 polymer ?
#
loop_
_entity_poly.entity_id
_entity_poly.type
_entity_poly.pdbx_seq_one_letter_code
_entity_poly.pdbx_strand_id
1 'polypeptide(L)'
;MSVELELPFPPSLNHYYRHVGPRVLISRDGRKYRENVTAVARRTGHATFKCPVQVELDLYPPDNRRRDIDNSQKSLLDALTCAGVYEDDSLIHKITVTKREPMPPNGMAFIRISEYEKDRPKQAD
;
A
#
# COMPACT_ATOMS: atom_id res chain seq x y z
N MET A 1 3.57 5.64 -17.48
CA MET A 1 4.49 5.82 -16.35
C MET A 1 4.18 4.80 -15.28
N SER A 2 5.18 4.17 -14.73
CA SER A 2 4.99 3.25 -13.61
C SER A 2 6.04 3.51 -12.52
N VAL A 3 5.68 3.17 -11.29
CA VAL A 3 6.54 3.34 -10.13
C VAL A 3 6.59 2.03 -9.37
N GLU A 4 7.79 1.59 -9.01
CA GLU A 4 7.99 0.40 -8.20
C GLU A 4 8.64 0.80 -6.88
N LEU A 5 8.11 0.30 -5.78
CA LEU A 5 8.59 0.60 -4.44
C LEU A 5 8.78 -0.69 -3.64
N GLU A 6 9.91 -0.79 -2.95
CA GLU A 6 10.11 -1.80 -1.92
C GLU A 6 9.92 -1.12 -0.57
N LEU A 7 8.93 -1.57 0.18
CA LEU A 7 8.56 -0.97 1.45
C LEU A 7 8.65 -1.99 2.57
N PRO A 8 8.80 -1.54 3.82
CA PRO A 8 8.64 -2.43 4.96
C PRO A 8 7.25 -3.06 4.96
N PHE A 9 7.12 -4.24 5.54
CA PHE A 9 5.82 -4.89 5.68
C PHE A 9 4.92 -4.00 6.53
N PRO A 10 3.66 -3.72 6.08
CA PRO A 10 2.80 -2.79 6.79
C PRO A 10 2.29 -3.37 8.11
N PRO A 11 2.09 -2.53 9.13
CA PRO A 11 1.43 -2.98 10.35
C PRO A 11 -0.04 -3.29 10.07
N SER A 12 -0.63 -4.16 10.88
CA SER A 12 -2.07 -4.42 10.78
C SER A 12 -2.86 -3.16 11.16
N LEU A 13 -4.13 -3.10 10.79
CA LEU A 13 -4.99 -1.97 11.15
C LEU A 13 -5.01 -1.71 12.64
N ASN A 14 -5.01 -2.77 13.46
CA ASN A 14 -5.07 -2.64 14.92
C ASN A 14 -3.79 -2.03 15.50
N HIS A 15 -2.67 -2.12 14.80
CA HIS A 15 -1.41 -1.51 15.22
C HIS A 15 -1.14 -0.17 14.53
N TYR A 16 -1.76 0.05 13.37
CA TYR A 16 -1.63 1.29 12.61
C TYR A 16 -2.42 2.42 13.26
N TYR A 17 -3.62 2.12 13.76
CA TYR A 17 -4.47 3.06 14.45
C TYR A 17 -4.59 2.70 15.92
N ARG A 18 -4.92 3.69 16.75
CA ARG A 18 -5.26 3.48 18.15
C ARG A 18 -6.60 4.13 18.46
N HIS A 19 -7.31 3.54 19.40
CA HIS A 19 -8.60 4.06 19.86
C HIS A 19 -8.42 4.83 21.16
N VAL A 20 -8.92 6.07 21.21
CA VAL A 20 -8.91 6.92 22.40
C VAL A 20 -10.35 7.39 22.61
N GLY A 21 -11.11 6.69 23.45
CA GLY A 21 -12.55 6.91 23.60
C GLY A 21 -13.25 6.70 22.26
N PRO A 22 -14.11 7.67 21.83
CA PRO A 22 -14.79 7.56 20.53
C PRO A 22 -13.90 7.92 19.34
N ARG A 23 -12.65 8.30 19.58
CA ARG A 23 -11.72 8.78 18.52
C ARG A 23 -10.81 7.66 18.04
N VAL A 24 -10.56 7.65 16.73
CA VAL A 24 -9.57 6.80 16.12
C VAL A 24 -8.40 7.67 15.68
N LEU A 25 -7.23 7.42 16.23
CA LEU A 25 -6.02 8.20 15.96
C LEU A 25 -4.97 7.29 15.34
N ILE A 26 -4.07 7.89 14.57
CA ILE A 26 -2.92 7.13 14.08
C ILE A 26 -2.00 6.79 15.26
N SER A 27 -1.52 5.55 15.31
CA SER A 27 -0.62 5.11 16.35
C SER A 27 0.80 5.61 16.09
N ARG A 28 1.67 5.42 17.09
CA ARG A 28 3.12 5.67 16.92
C ARG A 28 3.70 4.83 15.80
N ASP A 29 3.35 3.55 15.75
CA ASP A 29 3.81 2.64 14.69
C ASP A 29 3.27 3.05 13.33
N GLY A 30 2.03 3.51 13.26
CA GLY A 30 1.43 4.01 12.04
C GLY A 30 2.16 5.26 11.53
N ARG A 31 2.47 6.20 12.41
CA ARG A 31 3.23 7.40 12.03
C ARG A 31 4.62 7.05 11.52
N LYS A 32 5.29 6.12 12.19
CA LYS A 32 6.61 5.66 11.76
C LYS A 32 6.54 4.99 10.40
N TYR A 33 5.52 4.20 10.16
CA TYR A 33 5.33 3.55 8.88
C TYR A 33 5.11 4.58 7.76
N ARG A 34 4.29 5.59 7.99
CA ARG A 34 4.09 6.70 7.05
C ARG A 34 5.40 7.42 6.71
N GLU A 35 6.22 7.68 7.72
CA GLU A 35 7.52 8.33 7.52
C GLU A 35 8.44 7.47 6.65
N ASN A 36 8.49 6.17 6.91
CA ASN A 36 9.31 5.24 6.15
C ASN A 36 8.87 5.16 4.69
N VAL A 37 7.56 5.05 4.46
CA VAL A 37 7.01 5.01 3.11
C VAL A 37 7.28 6.32 2.36
N THR A 38 7.10 7.45 3.03
CA THR A 38 7.39 8.76 2.45
C THR A 38 8.86 8.88 2.04
N ALA A 39 9.77 8.42 2.88
CA ALA A 39 11.19 8.46 2.58
C ALA A 39 11.55 7.64 1.34
N VAL A 40 10.98 6.44 1.21
CA VAL A 40 11.20 5.59 0.04
C VAL A 40 10.60 6.22 -1.21
N ALA A 41 9.38 6.75 -1.12
CA ALA A 41 8.70 7.38 -2.25
C ALA A 41 9.49 8.59 -2.77
N ARG A 42 10.04 9.41 -1.88
CA ARG A 42 10.84 10.58 -2.26
C ARG A 42 12.11 10.20 -3.03
N ARG A 43 12.71 9.07 -2.69
CA ARG A 43 13.93 8.62 -3.38
C ARG A 43 13.71 8.25 -4.83
N THR A 44 12.49 7.89 -5.21
CA THR A 44 12.18 7.56 -6.60
C THR A 44 12.11 8.79 -7.49
N GLY A 45 11.85 9.96 -6.91
CA GLY A 45 11.81 11.23 -7.63
C GLY A 45 10.68 11.36 -8.66
N HIS A 46 9.69 10.47 -8.65
CA HIS A 46 8.60 10.56 -9.62
C HIS A 46 7.55 11.60 -9.20
N ALA A 47 6.81 12.11 -10.17
CA ALA A 47 5.71 13.02 -9.91
C ALA A 47 4.50 12.28 -9.34
N THR A 48 3.71 12.97 -8.52
CA THR A 48 2.46 12.45 -7.97
C THR A 48 1.48 12.12 -9.10
N PHE A 49 0.89 10.94 -9.06
CA PHE A 49 -0.15 10.58 -10.03
C PHE A 49 -1.40 11.43 -9.79
N LYS A 50 -1.92 12.01 -10.83
CA LYS A 50 -3.16 12.82 -10.83
C LYS A 50 -4.25 12.23 -11.71
N CYS A 51 -4.05 11.02 -12.17
CA CYS A 51 -4.98 10.28 -13.03
C CYS A 51 -5.36 8.98 -12.36
N PRO A 52 -6.40 8.29 -12.82
CA PRO A 52 -6.72 6.95 -12.32
C PRO A 52 -5.53 6.01 -12.41
N VAL A 53 -5.30 5.25 -11.36
CA VAL A 53 -4.17 4.33 -11.25
C VAL A 53 -4.61 2.92 -10.93
N GLN A 54 -3.76 1.97 -11.27
CA GLN A 54 -3.86 0.59 -10.82
C GLN A 54 -2.68 0.29 -9.92
N VAL A 55 -2.93 -0.49 -8.89
CA VAL A 55 -1.94 -0.82 -7.86
C VAL A 55 -1.80 -2.33 -7.76
N GLU A 56 -0.57 -2.81 -7.85
CA GLU A 56 -0.26 -4.21 -7.58
C GLU A 56 0.58 -4.30 -6.31
N LEU A 57 0.14 -5.11 -5.37
CA LEU A 57 0.82 -5.32 -4.10
C LEU A 57 1.24 -6.77 -3.96
N ASP A 58 2.52 -7.00 -3.70
CA ASP A 58 3.03 -8.30 -3.30
C ASP A 58 3.46 -8.19 -1.83
N LEU A 59 2.79 -8.94 -0.97
CA LEU A 59 3.02 -8.90 0.47
C LEU A 59 3.80 -10.12 0.92
N TYR A 60 5.02 -9.91 1.38
CA TYR A 60 5.89 -10.94 1.92
C TYR A 60 5.91 -10.80 3.45
N PRO A 61 5.09 -11.59 4.17
CA PRO A 61 5.00 -11.44 5.63
C PRO A 61 6.31 -11.81 6.32
N PRO A 62 6.54 -11.33 7.55
CA PRO A 62 7.78 -11.63 8.27
C PRO A 62 7.87 -13.05 8.80
N ASP A 63 6.74 -13.75 8.91
CA ASP A 63 6.65 -15.10 9.46
C ASP A 63 5.40 -15.82 8.96
N ASN A 64 5.18 -17.04 9.42
CA ASN A 64 4.03 -17.88 9.02
C ASN A 64 2.78 -17.65 9.83
N ARG A 65 2.71 -16.62 10.65
CA ARG A 65 1.49 -16.34 11.42
C ARG A 65 0.31 -16.07 10.51
N ARG A 66 -0.86 -16.44 10.95
CA ARG A 66 -2.10 -16.19 10.22
C ARG A 66 -2.36 -14.68 10.16
N ARG A 67 -2.52 -14.16 8.93
CA ARG A 67 -2.79 -12.74 8.69
C ARG A 67 -3.82 -12.60 7.59
N ASP A 68 -4.69 -11.62 7.75
CA ASP A 68 -5.65 -11.24 6.72
C ASP A 68 -5.03 -10.19 5.82
N ILE A 69 -5.13 -10.40 4.50
CA ILE A 69 -4.56 -9.49 3.49
C ILE A 69 -5.12 -8.08 3.63
N ASP A 70 -6.42 -7.94 3.84
CA ASP A 70 -7.08 -6.63 3.89
C ASP A 70 -6.61 -5.77 5.07
N ASN A 71 -6.23 -6.37 6.18
CA ASN A 71 -5.71 -5.64 7.33
C ASN A 71 -4.37 -4.96 7.02
N SER A 72 -3.53 -5.61 6.22
CA SER A 72 -2.24 -5.03 5.81
C SER A 72 -2.41 -4.08 4.63
N GLN A 73 -3.30 -4.41 3.72
CA GLN A 73 -3.57 -3.61 2.52
C GLN A 73 -3.99 -2.19 2.86
N LYS A 74 -4.93 -2.04 3.79
CA LYS A 74 -5.48 -0.72 4.10
C LYS A 74 -4.47 0.23 4.73
N SER A 75 -3.64 -0.26 5.64
CA SER A 75 -2.59 0.56 6.24
C SER A 75 -1.53 0.97 5.22
N LEU A 76 -1.19 0.07 4.31
CA LEU A 76 -0.23 0.36 3.23
C LEU A 76 -0.77 1.42 2.28
N LEU A 77 -2.02 1.29 1.83
CA LEU A 77 -2.62 2.28 0.92
C LEU A 77 -2.76 3.65 1.58
N ASP A 78 -3.09 3.69 2.86
CA ASP A 78 -3.13 4.95 3.60
C ASP A 78 -1.75 5.62 3.65
N ALA A 79 -0.71 4.84 3.90
CA ALA A 79 0.65 5.37 3.94
C ALA A 79 1.10 5.89 2.56
N LEU A 80 0.72 5.22 1.47
CA LEU A 80 1.01 5.69 0.12
C LEU A 80 0.28 6.99 -0.20
N THR A 81 -0.97 7.13 0.26
CA THR A 81 -1.74 8.37 0.12
C THR A 81 -1.04 9.51 0.85
N CYS A 82 -0.63 9.28 2.10
CA CYS A 82 0.09 10.27 2.89
C CYS A 82 1.44 10.65 2.28
N ALA A 83 2.10 9.71 1.62
CA ALA A 83 3.38 9.96 0.95
C ALA A 83 3.22 10.75 -0.35
N GLY A 84 2.01 10.95 -0.84
CA GLY A 84 1.76 11.70 -2.06
C GLY A 84 2.11 10.95 -3.33
N VAL A 85 2.12 9.62 -3.31
CA VAL A 85 2.40 8.83 -4.51
C VAL A 85 1.30 9.05 -5.55
N TYR A 86 0.06 9.16 -5.10
CA TYR A 86 -1.09 9.61 -5.91
C TYR A 86 -1.81 10.70 -5.12
N GLU A 87 -2.55 11.53 -5.83
CA GLU A 87 -3.19 12.70 -5.23
C GLU A 87 -4.23 12.33 -4.18
N ASP A 88 -5.00 11.26 -4.43
CA ASP A 88 -6.05 10.81 -3.54
C ASP A 88 -6.32 9.33 -3.81
N ASP A 89 -6.75 8.60 -2.78
CA ASP A 89 -7.06 7.17 -2.90
C ASP A 89 -8.27 6.89 -3.80
N SER A 90 -9.12 7.89 -4.05
CA SER A 90 -10.22 7.78 -5.02
C SER A 90 -9.71 7.54 -6.45
N LEU A 91 -8.44 7.83 -6.73
CA LEU A 91 -7.83 7.55 -8.02
C LEU A 91 -7.52 6.07 -8.24
N ILE A 92 -7.55 5.27 -7.20
CA ILE A 92 -7.28 3.84 -7.31
C ILE A 92 -8.49 3.14 -7.91
N HIS A 93 -8.38 2.71 -9.17
CA HIS A 93 -9.47 2.04 -9.89
C HIS A 93 -9.31 0.52 -9.91
N LYS A 94 -8.12 0.01 -9.68
CA LYS A 94 -7.87 -1.42 -9.66
C LYS A 94 -6.77 -1.74 -8.65
N ILE A 95 -7.00 -2.75 -7.83
CA ILE A 95 -6.02 -3.26 -6.87
C ILE A 95 -5.89 -4.75 -7.06
N THR A 96 -4.65 -5.22 -7.17
CA THR A 96 -4.34 -6.64 -7.15
C THR A 96 -3.40 -6.89 -5.98
N VAL A 97 -3.81 -7.72 -5.04
CA VAL A 97 -3.02 -8.04 -3.85
C VAL A 97 -2.71 -9.52 -3.83
N THR A 98 -1.46 -9.86 -3.70
CA THR A 98 -1.02 -11.24 -3.59
C THR A 98 -0.23 -11.41 -2.30
N LYS A 99 -0.64 -12.39 -1.50
CA LYS A 99 0.12 -12.79 -0.33
C LYS A 99 1.18 -13.78 -0.78
N ARG A 100 2.43 -13.39 -0.59
CA ARG A 100 3.58 -14.18 -0.99
C ARG A 100 4.15 -14.99 0.17
N GLU A 101 5.23 -15.70 -0.09
CA GLU A 101 5.94 -16.48 0.91
C GLU A 101 6.53 -15.57 1.99
N PRO A 102 6.66 -16.07 3.23
CA PRO A 102 7.33 -15.30 4.28
C PRO A 102 8.76 -14.92 3.92
N MET A 103 9.15 -13.74 4.34
CA MET A 103 10.51 -13.22 4.17
C MET A 103 11.03 -12.77 5.55
N PRO A 104 11.50 -13.74 6.38
CA PRO A 104 12.02 -13.37 7.70
C PRO A 104 13.27 -12.52 7.61
N PRO A 105 13.59 -11.71 8.62
CA PRO A 105 12.82 -11.57 9.86
C PRO A 105 11.71 -10.52 9.80
N ASN A 106 11.77 -9.57 8.86
CA ASN A 106 10.92 -8.37 8.89
C ASN A 106 9.82 -8.33 7.85
N GLY A 107 9.87 -9.22 6.84
CA GLY A 107 8.94 -9.14 5.72
C GLY A 107 9.23 -7.97 4.80
N MET A 108 8.41 -7.83 3.77
CA MET A 108 8.57 -6.76 2.78
C MET A 108 7.27 -6.63 1.99
N ALA A 109 6.99 -5.43 1.51
CA ALA A 109 5.91 -5.18 0.57
C ALA A 109 6.51 -4.61 -0.71
N PHE A 110 6.19 -5.23 -1.85
CA PHE A 110 6.58 -4.72 -3.15
C PHE A 110 5.36 -4.14 -3.84
N ILE A 111 5.47 -2.90 -4.32
CA ILE A 111 4.34 -2.17 -4.90
C ILE A 111 4.68 -1.71 -6.30
N ARG A 112 3.75 -1.94 -7.23
CA ARG A 112 3.81 -1.37 -8.57
C ARG A 112 2.57 -0.54 -8.81
N ILE A 113 2.77 0.73 -9.16
CA ILE A 113 1.69 1.67 -9.45
C ILE A 113 1.87 2.17 -10.88
N SER A 114 0.81 2.12 -11.66
CA SER A 114 0.81 2.60 -13.03
C SER A 114 -0.54 3.23 -13.36
N GLU A 115 -0.61 3.94 -14.48
CA GLU A 115 -1.87 4.49 -14.95
C GLU A 115 -2.86 3.35 -15.22
N TYR A 116 -4.10 3.57 -14.81
CA TYR A 116 -5.14 2.56 -14.98
C TYR A 116 -5.47 2.40 -16.47
N GLU A 117 -5.41 1.16 -16.95
CA GLU A 117 -5.84 0.80 -18.29
C GLU A 117 -7.20 0.13 -18.18
N LYS A 118 -8.20 0.78 -18.77
CA LYS A 118 -9.54 0.24 -18.79
C LYS A 118 -9.54 -1.06 -19.58
N ASP A 119 -10.00 -2.15 -18.94
CA ASP A 119 -10.14 -3.42 -19.65
C ASP A 119 -11.10 -3.26 -20.80
N ARG A 120 -10.67 -3.66 -22.01
CA ARG A 120 -11.58 -3.68 -23.15
C ARG A 120 -12.67 -4.71 -22.89
N PRO A 121 -13.95 -4.36 -23.10
CA PRO A 121 -14.99 -5.36 -23.01
C PRO A 121 -14.65 -6.50 -23.97
N LYS A 122 -14.75 -7.74 -23.47
CA LYS A 122 -14.60 -8.90 -24.34
C LYS A 122 -15.66 -8.80 -25.43
N GLN A 123 -15.20 -8.73 -26.68
CA GLN A 123 -16.15 -8.80 -27.79
C GLN A 123 -16.78 -10.17 -27.73
N ALA A 124 -18.12 -10.19 -27.68
CA ALA A 124 -18.85 -11.41 -27.87
C ALA A 124 -18.68 -11.81 -29.35
N ASP A 125 -17.99 -12.91 -29.55
CA ASP A 125 -17.87 -13.47 -30.89
C ASP A 125 -19.16 -14.21 -31.25
#